data_67e62c728dee7afbde3016e0596ee3ba
#
_entry.id   67e62c728dee7afbde3016e0596ee3ba
#
_cell.length_a   1.000
_cell.length_b   1.000
_cell.length_c   1.000
_cell.angle_alpha   90.00
_cell.angle_beta   90.00
_cell.angle_gamma   90.00
#
_symmetry.space_group_name_H-M   'P 1'
#
loop_
_entity.id
_entity.type
_entity.pdbx_description
1 polymer ?
#
loop_
_entity_poly.entity_id
_entity_poly.type
_entity_poly.pdbx_seq_one_letter_code
_entity_poly.pdbx_strand_id
1 'polypeptide(L)'
;AGANGRLSTADVQAAEDAFADAVVVVLQLEIPLPAVEAAARLGRKHGAAVVLNPAPAQPLSAELLALADYLVPNQSELELLSGEPDLERGIRVLLERSVRNLVVTLGERGARWVSAAGSVEVPAFAVRAVDTVAAGDAFVGAFAAALAEGRPPREALLRGNAAGALAVTRAGAQPSLPTRAELEDFLRE
;
A
#
# COMPACT_ATOMS: atom_id res chain seq x y z
N ALA A 1 14.20 12.46 -9.87
CA ALA A 1 13.36 12.65 -8.65
C ALA A 1 12.72 14.05 -8.59
N GLY A 2 13.26 15.05 -9.29
CA GLY A 2 12.69 16.42 -9.32
C GLY A 2 12.48 17.00 -7.92
N ALA A 3 11.29 17.56 -7.64
CA ALA A 3 10.94 18.12 -6.35
C ALA A 3 10.88 17.07 -5.24
N ASN A 4 10.46 15.84 -5.55
CA ASN A 4 10.40 14.75 -4.61
C ASN A 4 11.76 14.50 -3.92
N GLY A 5 12.85 14.56 -4.68
CA GLY A 5 14.20 14.37 -4.15
C GLY A 5 14.71 15.46 -3.20
N ARG A 6 13.96 16.55 -3.05
CA ARG A 6 14.30 17.66 -2.15
C ARG A 6 13.59 17.58 -0.79
N LEU A 7 12.60 16.71 -0.63
CA LEU A 7 11.90 16.57 0.64
C LEU A 7 12.86 16.05 1.72
N SER A 8 12.98 16.82 2.80
CA SER A 8 13.89 16.50 3.90
C SER A 8 13.14 16.01 5.14
N THR A 9 13.87 15.42 6.06
CA THR A 9 13.36 15.06 7.40
C THR A 9 12.83 16.28 8.14
N ALA A 10 13.45 17.47 7.96
CA ALA A 10 13.01 18.70 8.58
C ALA A 10 11.66 19.16 8.04
N ASP A 11 11.41 19.01 6.73
CA ASP A 11 10.11 19.34 6.12
C ASP A 11 9.01 18.44 6.68
N VAL A 12 9.29 17.14 6.84
CA VAL A 12 8.34 16.20 7.45
C VAL A 12 8.06 16.55 8.92
N GLN A 13 9.09 16.92 9.69
CA GLN A 13 8.93 17.34 11.07
C GLN A 13 8.14 18.65 11.18
N ALA A 14 8.36 19.59 10.27
CA ALA A 14 7.60 20.84 10.24
C ALA A 14 6.11 20.63 9.94
N ALA A 15 5.76 19.50 9.32
CA ALA A 15 4.38 19.11 9.01
C ALA A 15 3.75 18.20 10.10
N GLU A 16 4.36 18.07 11.28
CA GLU A 16 3.91 17.15 12.33
C GLU A 16 2.42 17.33 12.70
N ASP A 17 1.90 18.55 12.71
CA ASP A 17 0.49 18.82 13.04
C ASP A 17 -0.48 18.05 12.11
N ALA A 18 -0.07 17.78 10.85
CA ALA A 18 -0.89 17.00 9.92
C ALA A 18 -1.03 15.51 10.31
N PHE A 19 -0.19 15.02 11.21
CA PHE A 19 -0.24 13.64 11.69
C PHE A 19 -1.10 13.49 12.95
N ALA A 20 -1.40 14.59 13.66
CA ALA A 20 -2.05 14.55 14.97
C ALA A 20 -3.41 13.85 14.96
N ASP A 21 -4.21 14.07 13.91
CA ASP A 21 -5.54 13.48 13.74
C ASP A 21 -5.58 12.38 12.66
N ALA A 22 -4.42 11.99 12.15
CA ALA A 22 -4.35 10.96 11.10
C ALA A 22 -4.68 9.57 11.68
N VAL A 23 -5.59 8.86 11.04
CA VAL A 23 -5.91 7.45 11.36
C VAL A 23 -4.98 6.51 10.60
N VAL A 24 -4.61 6.88 9.35
CA VAL A 24 -3.71 6.13 8.48
C VAL A 24 -2.74 7.10 7.81
N VAL A 25 -1.47 6.72 7.75
CA VAL A 25 -0.43 7.38 6.97
C VAL A 25 0.01 6.46 5.85
N VAL A 26 -0.10 6.91 4.61
CA VAL A 26 0.30 6.15 3.41
C VAL A 26 1.62 6.69 2.90
N LEU A 27 2.59 5.81 2.69
CA LEU A 27 3.94 6.13 2.26
C LEU A 27 4.33 5.27 1.05
N GLN A 28 5.09 5.87 0.12
CA GLN A 28 5.78 5.22 -0.98
C GLN A 28 7.28 5.54 -0.91
N LEU A 29 8.05 5.06 -1.89
CA LEU A 29 9.50 5.25 -1.94
C LEU A 29 9.95 6.24 -3.03
N GLU A 30 9.08 7.17 -3.41
CA GLU A 30 9.37 8.22 -4.40
C GLU A 30 10.04 9.47 -3.81
N ILE A 31 10.20 9.53 -2.50
CA ILE A 31 10.91 10.57 -1.75
C ILE A 31 12.12 9.95 -1.04
N PRO A 32 13.08 10.73 -0.54
CA PRO A 32 14.25 10.21 0.16
C PRO A 32 13.86 9.33 1.36
N LEU A 33 14.51 8.16 1.50
CA LEU A 33 14.23 7.21 2.59
C LEU A 33 14.25 7.85 3.99
N PRO A 34 15.18 8.78 4.33
CA PRO A 34 15.13 9.45 5.63
C PRO A 34 13.83 10.23 5.88
N ALA A 35 13.22 10.79 4.82
CA ALA A 35 11.92 11.47 4.93
C ALA A 35 10.78 10.45 5.11
N VAL A 36 10.83 9.31 4.40
CA VAL A 36 9.87 8.20 4.59
C VAL A 36 9.92 7.68 6.02
N GLU A 37 11.13 7.42 6.55
CA GLU A 37 11.32 6.95 7.93
C GLU A 37 10.80 7.97 8.95
N ALA A 38 11.08 9.27 8.73
CA ALA A 38 10.58 10.33 9.61
C ALA A 38 9.04 10.36 9.62
N ALA A 39 8.41 10.26 8.45
CA ALA A 39 6.94 10.23 8.33
C ALA A 39 6.34 8.96 8.99
N ALA A 40 6.98 7.79 8.80
CA ALA A 40 6.56 6.56 9.48
C ALA A 40 6.64 6.70 11.01
N ARG A 41 7.70 7.31 11.55
CA ARG A 41 7.86 7.57 12.99
C ARG A 41 6.80 8.54 13.50
N LEU A 42 6.48 9.62 12.76
CA LEU A 42 5.43 10.55 13.14
C LEU A 42 4.05 9.86 13.14
N GLY A 43 3.74 9.08 12.10
CA GLY A 43 2.51 8.28 12.09
C GLY A 43 2.38 7.40 13.33
N ARG A 44 3.42 6.65 13.67
CA ARG A 44 3.47 5.81 14.88
C ARG A 44 3.36 6.64 16.18
N LYS A 45 4.03 7.79 16.26
CA LYS A 45 3.99 8.69 17.42
C LYS A 45 2.58 9.15 17.72
N HIS A 46 1.79 9.46 16.68
CA HIS A 46 0.42 9.94 16.79
C HIS A 46 -0.65 8.83 16.74
N GLY A 47 -0.23 7.54 16.71
CA GLY A 47 -1.15 6.41 16.77
C GLY A 47 -1.82 6.06 15.43
N ALA A 48 -1.39 6.67 14.34
CA ALA A 48 -1.85 6.31 13.00
C ALA A 48 -1.27 4.97 12.54
N ALA A 49 -2.05 4.20 11.79
CA ALA A 49 -1.56 3.02 11.10
C ALA A 49 -0.67 3.44 9.91
N VAL A 50 0.54 2.87 9.83
CA VAL A 50 1.48 3.16 8.74
C VAL A 50 1.33 2.12 7.64
N VAL A 51 0.89 2.53 6.46
CA VAL A 51 0.81 1.74 5.24
C VAL A 51 1.99 2.13 4.35
N LEU A 52 2.90 1.19 4.10
CA LEU A 52 4.05 1.37 3.22
C LEU A 52 3.86 0.57 1.93
N ASN A 53 3.72 1.26 0.81
CA ASN A 53 3.83 0.68 -0.52
C ASN A 53 5.28 0.84 -1.00
N PRO A 54 6.06 -0.24 -1.15
CA PRO A 54 7.49 -0.17 -1.43
C PRO A 54 7.77 0.06 -2.93
N ALA A 55 7.12 1.05 -3.53
CA ALA A 55 7.23 1.46 -4.92
C ALA A 55 7.93 2.83 -5.05
N PRO A 56 8.95 2.99 -5.93
CA PRO A 56 9.66 1.93 -6.65
C PRO A 56 10.49 1.04 -5.71
N ALA A 57 10.57 -0.25 -6.04
CA ALA A 57 11.25 -1.23 -5.20
C ALA A 57 12.73 -0.89 -4.97
N GLN A 58 13.15 -0.88 -3.72
CA GLN A 58 14.55 -0.73 -3.30
C GLN A 58 14.76 -1.43 -1.95
N PRO A 59 16.01 -1.76 -1.58
CA PRO A 59 16.30 -2.34 -0.28
C PRO A 59 15.81 -1.47 0.87
N LEU A 60 15.15 -2.08 1.86
CA LEU A 60 14.66 -1.40 3.04
C LEU A 60 15.38 -1.87 4.30
N SER A 61 15.58 -0.95 5.24
CA SER A 61 16.11 -1.28 6.56
C SER A 61 15.10 -2.10 7.38
N ALA A 62 15.59 -2.97 8.24
CA ALA A 62 14.71 -3.69 9.18
C ALA A 62 13.91 -2.72 10.07
N GLU A 63 14.46 -1.55 10.33
CA GLU A 63 13.81 -0.50 11.11
C GLU A 63 12.59 0.08 10.39
N LEU A 64 12.72 0.43 9.10
CA LEU A 64 11.59 0.93 8.32
C LEU A 64 10.50 -0.14 8.16
N LEU A 65 10.89 -1.40 7.93
CA LEU A 65 9.93 -2.51 7.88
C LEU A 65 9.17 -2.68 9.19
N ALA A 66 9.84 -2.53 10.34
CA ALA A 66 9.21 -2.62 11.66
C ALA A 66 8.29 -1.43 11.99
N LEU A 67 8.52 -0.27 11.36
CA LEU A 67 7.65 0.92 11.49
C LEU A 67 6.34 0.76 10.72
N ALA A 68 6.34 0.02 9.62
CA ALA A 68 5.14 -0.22 8.83
C ALA A 68 4.19 -1.19 9.54
N ASP A 69 2.93 -0.79 9.72
CA ASP A 69 1.88 -1.70 10.18
C ASP A 69 1.42 -2.60 9.04
N TYR A 70 1.40 -2.07 7.83
CA TYR A 70 1.08 -2.78 6.59
C TYR A 70 2.14 -2.52 5.54
N LEU A 71 2.74 -3.58 5.01
CA LEU A 71 3.60 -3.52 3.84
C LEU A 71 2.80 -4.02 2.63
N VAL A 72 2.71 -3.21 1.57
CA VAL A 72 1.85 -3.47 0.41
C VAL A 72 2.67 -3.55 -0.88
N PRO A 73 3.47 -4.61 -1.09
CA PRO A 73 4.20 -4.83 -2.31
C PRO A 73 3.32 -5.47 -3.40
N ASN A 74 3.71 -5.26 -4.66
CA ASN A 74 3.35 -6.18 -5.73
C ASN A 74 4.31 -7.39 -5.74
N GLN A 75 4.09 -8.32 -6.66
CA GLN A 75 4.88 -9.56 -6.74
C GLN A 75 6.37 -9.30 -7.01
N SER A 76 6.71 -8.36 -7.91
CA SER A 76 8.09 -8.00 -8.23
C SER A 76 8.80 -7.29 -7.07
N GLU A 77 8.06 -6.43 -6.37
CA GLU A 77 8.55 -5.74 -5.17
C GLU A 77 8.78 -6.73 -4.02
N LEU A 78 7.87 -7.70 -3.85
CA LEU A 78 8.04 -8.78 -2.89
C LEU A 78 9.31 -9.58 -3.17
N GLU A 79 9.53 -9.98 -4.44
CA GLU A 79 10.73 -10.70 -4.87
C GLU A 79 12.00 -9.91 -4.55
N LEU A 80 12.03 -8.62 -4.90
CA LEU A 80 13.20 -7.77 -4.63
C LEU A 80 13.46 -7.63 -3.12
N LEU A 81 12.42 -7.39 -2.32
CA LEU A 81 12.55 -7.19 -0.89
C LEU A 81 12.93 -8.47 -0.13
N SER A 82 12.41 -9.60 -0.55
CA SER A 82 12.68 -10.90 0.09
C SER A 82 13.97 -11.56 -0.40
N GLY A 83 14.32 -11.33 -1.67
CA GLY A 83 15.35 -12.07 -2.40
C GLY A 83 14.87 -13.44 -2.90
N GLU A 84 13.57 -13.72 -2.84
CA GLU A 84 12.96 -15.01 -3.18
C GLU A 84 11.98 -14.85 -4.35
N PRO A 85 12.16 -15.58 -5.47
CA PRO A 85 11.24 -15.53 -6.61
C PRO A 85 9.93 -16.28 -6.37
N ASP A 86 9.92 -17.20 -5.41
CA ASP A 86 8.72 -17.94 -5.02
C ASP A 86 7.86 -17.12 -4.07
N LEU A 87 6.59 -16.93 -4.39
CA LEU A 87 5.64 -16.13 -3.65
C LEU A 87 5.54 -16.54 -2.17
N GLU A 88 5.41 -17.84 -1.90
CA GLU A 88 5.21 -18.33 -0.53
C GLU A 88 6.49 -18.20 0.31
N ARG A 89 7.65 -18.41 -0.31
CA ARG A 89 8.95 -18.18 0.34
C ARG A 89 9.18 -16.70 0.60
N GLY A 90 8.89 -15.83 -0.38
CA GLY A 90 9.02 -14.39 -0.24
C GLY A 90 8.15 -13.83 0.89
N ILE A 91 6.88 -14.28 0.97
CA ILE A 91 5.98 -13.94 2.07
C ILE A 91 6.59 -14.34 3.41
N ARG A 92 7.07 -15.58 3.54
CA ARG A 92 7.65 -16.09 4.79
C ARG A 92 8.87 -15.27 5.22
N VAL A 93 9.79 -14.99 4.29
CA VAL A 93 10.99 -14.19 4.57
C VAL A 93 10.64 -12.80 5.10
N LEU A 94 9.64 -12.12 4.52
CA LEU A 94 9.26 -10.79 4.99
C LEU A 94 8.56 -10.83 6.35
N LEU A 95 7.74 -11.83 6.63
CA LEU A 95 7.13 -12.00 7.95
C LEU A 95 8.20 -12.28 9.03
N GLU A 96 9.23 -13.06 8.70
CA GLU A 96 10.38 -13.30 9.59
C GLU A 96 11.22 -12.03 9.83
N ARG A 97 11.18 -11.05 8.90
CA ARG A 97 11.82 -9.72 9.04
C ARG A 97 10.96 -8.68 9.76
N SER A 98 10.04 -9.12 10.62
CA SER A 98 9.19 -8.26 11.46
C SER A 98 8.11 -7.48 10.74
N VAL A 99 7.76 -7.84 9.50
CA VAL A 99 6.56 -7.31 8.83
C VAL A 99 5.33 -7.88 9.52
N ARG A 100 4.45 -7.01 10.04
CA ARG A 100 3.26 -7.44 10.82
C ARG A 100 2.10 -7.87 9.94
N ASN A 101 1.82 -7.08 8.92
CA ASN A 101 0.78 -7.35 7.93
C ASN A 101 1.38 -7.16 6.54
N LEU A 102 1.42 -8.22 5.77
CA LEU A 102 1.89 -8.22 4.41
C LEU A 102 0.68 -8.34 3.47
N VAL A 103 0.49 -7.36 2.59
CA VAL A 103 -0.58 -7.34 1.60
C VAL A 103 0.05 -7.38 0.22
N VAL A 104 0.02 -8.53 -0.44
CA VAL A 104 0.62 -8.69 -1.76
C VAL A 104 -0.42 -8.51 -2.84
N THR A 105 -0.22 -7.54 -3.74
CA THR A 105 -1.04 -7.41 -4.94
C THR A 105 -0.52 -8.33 -6.04
N LEU A 106 -1.44 -9.09 -6.67
CA LEU A 106 -1.15 -10.19 -7.58
C LEU A 106 -1.69 -9.93 -9.01
N GLY A 107 -1.98 -8.67 -9.33
CA GLY A 107 -2.54 -8.27 -10.61
C GLY A 107 -3.90 -8.93 -10.86
N GLU A 108 -4.04 -9.64 -11.97
CA GLU A 108 -5.29 -10.33 -12.36
C GLU A 108 -5.74 -11.43 -11.40
N ARG A 109 -4.86 -11.87 -10.48
CA ARG A 109 -5.21 -12.82 -9.43
C ARG A 109 -5.80 -12.17 -8.19
N GLY A 110 -5.75 -10.84 -8.07
CA GLY A 110 -6.27 -10.10 -6.93
C GLY A 110 -5.23 -9.73 -5.89
N ALA A 111 -5.53 -9.91 -4.61
CA ALA A 111 -4.63 -9.57 -3.53
C ALA A 111 -4.74 -10.55 -2.36
N ARG A 112 -3.64 -10.68 -1.62
CA ARG A 112 -3.53 -11.55 -0.44
C ARG A 112 -2.96 -10.80 0.74
N TRP A 113 -3.63 -10.86 1.87
CA TRP A 113 -3.17 -10.36 3.15
C TRP A 113 -2.72 -11.52 4.03
N VAL A 114 -1.53 -11.42 4.58
CA VAL A 114 -0.95 -12.41 5.49
C VAL A 114 -0.44 -11.72 6.75
N SER A 115 -0.76 -12.28 7.90
CA SER A 115 -0.30 -11.84 9.22
C SER A 115 -0.18 -13.01 10.17
N ALA A 116 0.25 -12.77 11.40
CA ALA A 116 0.25 -13.79 12.45
C ALA A 116 -1.16 -14.35 12.77
N ALA A 117 -2.23 -13.60 12.48
CA ALA A 117 -3.61 -14.03 12.68
C ALA A 117 -4.14 -14.96 11.57
N GLY A 118 -3.41 -15.10 10.48
CA GLY A 118 -3.81 -15.94 9.34
C GLY A 118 -3.66 -15.24 8.00
N SER A 119 -4.33 -15.78 6.99
CA SER A 119 -4.29 -15.31 5.62
C SER A 119 -5.69 -15.14 5.03
N VAL A 120 -5.87 -14.07 4.27
CA VAL A 120 -7.09 -13.78 3.49
C VAL A 120 -6.68 -13.49 2.06
N GLU A 121 -7.32 -14.13 1.10
CA GLU A 121 -7.13 -13.88 -0.32
C GLU A 121 -8.46 -13.44 -0.94
N VAL A 122 -8.40 -12.45 -1.82
CA VAL A 122 -9.56 -11.92 -2.54
C VAL A 122 -9.19 -11.85 -4.02
N PRO A 123 -9.95 -12.52 -4.91
CA PRO A 123 -9.70 -12.48 -6.35
C PRO A 123 -9.90 -11.06 -6.91
N ALA A 124 -9.26 -10.79 -8.05
CA ALA A 124 -9.50 -9.58 -8.81
C ALA A 124 -10.89 -9.58 -9.45
N PHE A 125 -11.36 -8.40 -9.79
CA PHE A 125 -12.53 -8.23 -10.64
C PHE A 125 -12.12 -8.41 -12.12
N ALA A 126 -12.91 -9.16 -12.86
CA ALA A 126 -12.69 -9.35 -14.30
C ALA A 126 -13.14 -8.10 -15.06
N VAL A 127 -12.19 -7.33 -15.56
CA VAL A 127 -12.43 -6.11 -16.34
C VAL A 127 -11.56 -6.09 -17.59
N ARG A 128 -11.95 -5.29 -18.58
CA ARG A 128 -11.10 -5.04 -19.75
C ARG A 128 -10.11 -3.93 -19.45
N ALA A 129 -8.84 -4.29 -19.27
CA ALA A 129 -7.78 -3.31 -19.04
C ALA A 129 -7.52 -2.46 -20.29
N VAL A 130 -7.38 -1.16 -20.08
CA VAL A 130 -6.98 -0.14 -21.08
C VAL A 130 -5.58 0.38 -20.75
N ASP A 131 -5.32 0.68 -19.48
CA ASP A 131 -4.05 1.18 -18.98
C ASP A 131 -3.84 0.67 -17.54
N THR A 132 -2.64 0.23 -17.20
CA THR A 132 -2.33 -0.29 -15.86
C THR A 132 -1.69 0.75 -14.94
N VAL A 133 -1.45 1.95 -15.45
CA VAL A 133 -0.90 3.05 -14.66
C VAL A 133 -1.84 3.39 -13.49
N ALA A 134 -1.24 3.65 -12.32
CA ALA A 134 -1.95 3.98 -11.07
C ALA A 134 -2.90 2.90 -10.51
N ALA A 135 -2.94 1.69 -11.07
CA ALA A 135 -3.75 0.60 -10.50
C ALA A 135 -3.32 0.25 -9.06
N GLY A 136 -2.00 0.22 -8.81
CA GLY A 136 -1.43 0.02 -7.48
C GLY A 136 -1.78 1.16 -6.52
N ASP A 137 -1.70 2.40 -6.99
CA ASP A 137 -2.03 3.59 -6.19
C ASP A 137 -3.52 3.60 -5.82
N ALA A 138 -4.40 3.26 -6.79
CA ALA A 138 -5.83 3.12 -6.55
C ALA A 138 -6.12 2.03 -5.50
N PHE A 139 -5.45 0.87 -5.63
CA PHE A 139 -5.55 -0.21 -4.64
C PHE A 139 -5.15 0.28 -3.25
N VAL A 140 -3.93 0.86 -3.12
CA VAL A 140 -3.39 1.31 -1.83
C VAL A 140 -4.27 2.39 -1.21
N GLY A 141 -4.73 3.36 -2.00
CA GLY A 141 -5.62 4.42 -1.53
C GLY A 141 -6.95 3.90 -0.98
N ALA A 142 -7.63 3.01 -1.72
CA ALA A 142 -8.90 2.42 -1.30
C ALA A 142 -8.71 1.44 -0.11
N PHE A 143 -7.63 0.68 -0.08
CA PHE A 143 -7.26 -0.18 1.04
C PHE A 143 -7.02 0.64 2.32
N ALA A 144 -6.25 1.72 2.24
CA ALA A 144 -5.98 2.61 3.36
C ALA A 144 -7.26 3.30 3.88
N ALA A 145 -8.13 3.74 2.97
CA ALA A 145 -9.43 4.30 3.34
C ALA A 145 -10.31 3.28 4.09
N ALA A 146 -10.31 2.02 3.63
CA ALA A 146 -11.04 0.94 4.31
C ALA A 146 -10.47 0.66 5.71
N LEU A 147 -9.14 0.70 5.88
CA LEU A 147 -8.51 0.58 7.20
C LEU A 147 -8.93 1.73 8.12
N ALA A 148 -8.95 2.97 7.61
CA ALA A 148 -9.37 4.14 8.38
C ALA A 148 -10.85 4.05 8.81
N GLU A 149 -11.69 3.36 8.03
CA GLU A 149 -13.09 3.07 8.37
C GLU A 149 -13.26 1.85 9.31
N GLY A 150 -12.17 1.20 9.73
CA GLY A 150 -12.22 0.02 10.58
C GLY A 150 -12.78 -1.23 9.89
N ARG A 151 -12.73 -1.30 8.54
CA ARG A 151 -13.22 -2.45 7.79
C ARG A 151 -12.37 -3.70 8.04
N PRO A 152 -12.99 -4.90 8.05
CA PRO A 152 -12.25 -6.14 8.22
C PRO A 152 -11.32 -6.41 7.02
N PRO A 153 -10.27 -7.25 7.20
CA PRO A 153 -9.25 -7.53 6.18
C PRO A 153 -9.80 -7.88 4.79
N ARG A 154 -10.81 -8.74 4.74
CA ARG A 154 -11.42 -9.15 3.47
C ARG A 154 -12.07 -7.98 2.73
N GLU A 155 -12.75 -7.10 3.44
CA GLU A 155 -13.42 -5.94 2.84
C GLU A 155 -12.41 -4.90 2.38
N ALA A 156 -11.33 -4.67 3.16
CA ALA A 156 -10.26 -3.77 2.77
C ALA A 156 -9.57 -4.24 1.46
N LEU A 157 -9.27 -5.54 1.33
CA LEU A 157 -8.74 -6.12 0.10
C LEU A 157 -9.73 -6.00 -1.06
N LEU A 158 -11.01 -6.28 -0.83
CA LEU A 158 -12.05 -6.20 -1.85
C LEU A 158 -12.15 -4.79 -2.43
N ARG A 159 -12.14 -3.76 -1.56
CA ARG A 159 -12.14 -2.35 -1.96
C ARG A 159 -10.90 -1.95 -2.73
N GLY A 160 -9.72 -2.41 -2.28
CA GLY A 160 -8.47 -2.22 -3.02
C GLY A 160 -8.52 -2.83 -4.41
N ASN A 161 -8.94 -4.10 -4.54
CA ASN A 161 -9.09 -4.78 -5.83
C ASN A 161 -10.10 -4.07 -6.74
N ALA A 162 -11.23 -3.62 -6.22
CA ALA A 162 -12.25 -2.91 -6.98
C ALA A 162 -11.72 -1.56 -7.51
N ALA A 163 -11.00 -0.81 -6.67
CA ALA A 163 -10.40 0.46 -7.10
C ALA A 163 -9.32 0.25 -8.17
N GLY A 164 -8.45 -0.75 -8.00
CA GLY A 164 -7.47 -1.13 -9.01
C GLY A 164 -8.12 -1.57 -10.33
N ALA A 165 -9.19 -2.37 -10.24
CA ALA A 165 -9.96 -2.80 -11.42
C ALA A 165 -10.60 -1.61 -12.15
N LEU A 166 -11.20 -0.67 -11.44
CA LEU A 166 -11.76 0.55 -12.05
C LEU A 166 -10.66 1.40 -12.71
N ALA A 167 -9.53 1.59 -12.04
CA ALA A 167 -8.43 2.37 -12.56
C ALA A 167 -7.92 1.81 -13.90
N VAL A 168 -7.72 0.50 -14.03
CA VAL A 168 -7.21 -0.09 -15.27
C VAL A 168 -8.18 0.02 -16.46
N THR A 169 -9.45 0.36 -16.26
CA THR A 169 -10.42 0.58 -17.35
C THR A 169 -10.28 1.95 -18.02
N ARG A 170 -9.44 2.83 -17.49
CA ARG A 170 -9.28 4.23 -17.94
C ARG A 170 -7.81 4.52 -18.25
N ALA A 171 -7.56 5.44 -19.19
CA ALA A 171 -6.21 5.89 -19.50
C ALA A 171 -5.72 6.96 -18.52
N GLY A 172 -4.42 6.92 -18.22
CA GLY A 172 -3.71 7.91 -17.43
C GLY A 172 -3.67 7.59 -15.93
N ALA A 173 -2.88 8.36 -15.17
CA ALA A 173 -2.67 8.16 -13.74
C ALA A 173 -3.83 8.75 -12.91
N GLN A 174 -3.72 10.02 -12.51
CA GLN A 174 -4.75 10.66 -11.69
C GLN A 174 -6.17 10.63 -12.30
N PRO A 175 -6.37 10.81 -13.63
CA PRO A 175 -7.71 10.74 -14.23
C PRO A 175 -8.36 9.35 -14.18
N SER A 176 -7.58 8.29 -13.98
CA SER A 176 -8.10 6.92 -13.89
C SER A 176 -8.61 6.55 -12.50
N LEU A 177 -8.19 7.29 -11.46
CA LEU A 177 -8.56 6.98 -10.07
C LEU A 177 -10.08 7.10 -9.87
N PRO A 178 -10.73 6.07 -9.30
CA PRO A 178 -12.15 6.12 -9.03
C PRO A 178 -12.48 7.05 -7.87
N THR A 179 -13.63 7.68 -7.96
CA THR A 179 -14.25 8.34 -6.82
C THR A 179 -14.84 7.30 -5.86
N ARG A 180 -15.13 7.73 -4.62
CA ARG A 180 -15.83 6.87 -3.65
C ARG A 180 -17.19 6.38 -4.18
N ALA A 181 -17.95 7.25 -4.84
CA ALA A 181 -19.25 6.88 -5.38
C ALA A 181 -19.13 5.79 -6.45
N GLU A 182 -18.21 5.93 -7.40
CA GLU A 182 -17.95 4.91 -8.42
C GLU A 182 -17.52 3.58 -7.81
N LEU A 183 -16.67 3.61 -6.77
CA LEU A 183 -16.25 2.41 -6.07
C LEU A 183 -17.42 1.70 -5.37
N GLU A 184 -18.28 2.45 -4.69
CA GLU A 184 -19.46 1.89 -4.00
C GLU A 184 -20.48 1.34 -5.01
N ASP A 185 -20.67 1.98 -6.18
CA ASP A 185 -21.56 1.49 -7.22
C ASP A 185 -21.02 0.18 -7.82
N PHE A 186 -19.72 0.13 -8.14
CA PHE A 186 -19.07 -1.07 -8.67
C PHE A 186 -19.12 -2.27 -7.73
N LEU A 187 -19.07 -2.04 -6.41
CA LEU A 187 -19.12 -3.11 -5.40
C LEU A 187 -20.56 -3.65 -5.19
N ARG A 188 -21.59 -2.99 -5.72
CA ARG A 188 -22.99 -3.45 -5.63
C ARG A 188 -23.42 -4.33 -6.81
N GLU A 189 -22.66 -4.28 -7.91
CA GLU A 189 -22.90 -5.11 -9.11
C GLU A 189 -22.41 -6.55 -8.91
#